data_ae4ec008dac3ec13c970a8d020535f22
#
_entry.id   ae4ec008dac3ec13c970a8d020535f22
#
_cell.length_a   1.000
_cell.length_b   1.000
_cell.length_c   1.000
_cell.angle_alpha   90.00
_cell.angle_beta   90.00
_cell.angle_gamma   90.00
#
_symmetry.space_group_name_H-M   'P 1'
#
loop_
_entity.id
_entity.type
_entity.pdbx_description
1 polymer ?
#
loop_
_entity_poly.entity_id
_entity_poly.type
_entity_poly.pdbx_seq_one_letter_code
_entity_poly.pdbx_strand_id
1 'polypeptide(L)'
;DFERAREIARNAIDLGLKGLVIPSRCPNGHAPSHIAFDPIWRMAEEAGLPILFHVGGEEKINPDYFVNGLPKVKDFHGGEENFTSVSFMMIPHSVMLSLAAMIFDGVLDRFPNLKFGVIELGGSWLPSWMRYMDAGADAFRKGEQRLQKLTLKPSEFVRRQIRVTPYPHEDAGWIIKNSGEEICLFSSDYPHVEGGRNPLKRFDDSLASLAQPARDRFYRENFIDLMGAGLAPELRRPAVRSAA
;
A
#
# COMPACT_ATOMS: atom_id res chain seq x y z
N ASP A 1 -11.69 2.02 19.82
CA ASP A 1 -12.74 3.03 20.05
C ASP A 1 -13.01 3.78 18.73
N PHE A 2 -14.14 3.50 18.10
CA PHE A 2 -14.52 4.05 16.79
C PHE A 2 -14.77 5.57 16.85
N GLU A 3 -15.37 6.07 17.93
CA GLU A 3 -15.65 7.52 18.07
C GLU A 3 -14.37 8.30 18.17
N ARG A 4 -13.40 7.81 18.96
CA ARG A 4 -12.10 8.45 19.08
C ARG A 4 -11.32 8.45 17.75
N ALA A 5 -11.37 7.35 17.01
CA ALA A 5 -10.75 7.27 15.69
C ALA A 5 -11.38 8.28 14.71
N ARG A 6 -12.71 8.42 14.74
CA ARG A 6 -13.43 9.38 13.91
C ARG A 6 -13.08 10.82 14.27
N GLU A 7 -13.00 11.14 15.56
CA GLU A 7 -12.58 12.47 16.05
C GLU A 7 -11.15 12.80 15.57
N ILE A 8 -10.21 11.87 15.73
CA ILE A 8 -8.82 12.07 15.28
C ILE A 8 -8.76 12.31 13.77
N ALA A 9 -9.48 11.52 12.97
CA ALA A 9 -9.50 11.70 11.52
C ALA A 9 -10.09 13.06 11.12
N ARG A 10 -11.17 13.49 11.75
CA ARG A 10 -11.76 14.82 11.52
C ARG A 10 -10.78 15.93 11.86
N ASN A 11 -10.19 15.89 13.05
CA ASN A 11 -9.22 16.90 13.47
C ASN A 11 -8.02 16.97 12.53
N ALA A 12 -7.53 15.81 12.04
CA ALA A 12 -6.44 15.77 11.06
C ALA A 12 -6.81 16.48 9.75
N ILE A 13 -8.02 16.24 9.25
CA ILE A 13 -8.53 16.89 8.03
C ILE A 13 -8.72 18.40 8.24
N ASP A 14 -9.32 18.79 9.36
CA ASP A 14 -9.58 20.20 9.69
C ASP A 14 -8.26 20.99 9.88
N LEU A 15 -7.21 20.36 10.38
CA LEU A 15 -5.86 20.91 10.45
C LEU A 15 -5.14 20.99 9.10
N GLY A 16 -5.75 20.47 8.03
CA GLY A 16 -5.19 20.51 6.68
C GLY A 16 -4.11 19.48 6.40
N LEU A 17 -4.07 18.35 7.15
CA LEU A 17 -3.17 17.24 6.86
C LEU A 17 -3.51 16.59 5.51
N LYS A 18 -2.51 15.99 4.86
CA LYS A 18 -2.58 15.60 3.44
C LYS A 18 -2.81 14.09 3.22
N GLY A 19 -3.04 13.34 4.29
CA GLY A 19 -3.36 11.92 4.28
C GLY A 19 -3.55 11.42 5.71
N LEU A 20 -4.17 10.24 5.84
CA LEU A 20 -4.39 9.57 7.13
C LEU A 20 -3.59 8.27 7.16
N VAL A 21 -2.66 8.15 8.10
CA VAL A 21 -1.89 6.91 8.31
C VAL A 21 -2.65 6.01 9.28
N ILE A 22 -2.81 4.75 8.91
CA ILE A 22 -3.43 3.71 9.75
C ILE A 22 -2.51 2.49 9.87
N PRO A 23 -2.53 1.77 11.00
CA PRO A 23 -1.79 0.51 11.15
C PRO A 23 -2.25 -0.54 10.14
N SER A 24 -1.31 -1.34 9.64
CA SER A 24 -1.62 -2.46 8.75
C SER A 24 -2.11 -3.71 9.49
N ARG A 25 -1.78 -3.84 10.80
CA ARG A 25 -2.27 -4.95 11.63
C ARG A 25 -3.78 -4.85 11.88
N CYS A 26 -4.40 -6.00 12.09
CA CYS A 26 -5.80 -6.06 12.48
C CYS A 26 -6.02 -5.36 13.83
N PRO A 27 -7.00 -4.46 13.95
CA PRO A 27 -7.37 -3.87 15.23
C PRO A 27 -7.87 -4.93 16.22
N ASN A 28 -7.65 -4.72 17.53
CA ASN A 28 -8.15 -5.63 18.53
C ASN A 28 -9.69 -5.63 18.58
N GLY A 29 -10.28 -6.83 18.48
CA GLY A 29 -11.70 -7.04 18.66
C GLY A 29 -12.60 -6.74 17.45
N HIS A 30 -12.05 -6.28 16.32
CA HIS A 30 -12.82 -6.04 15.09
C HIS A 30 -11.93 -6.03 13.84
N ALA A 31 -12.54 -6.24 12.68
CA ALA A 31 -11.84 -6.17 11.39
C ALA A 31 -11.50 -4.71 11.01
N PRO A 32 -10.45 -4.47 10.20
CA PRO A 32 -10.17 -3.15 9.62
C PRO A 32 -11.30 -2.66 8.71
N SER A 33 -12.09 -3.58 8.18
CA SER A 33 -13.27 -3.33 7.33
C SER A 33 -14.56 -3.07 8.11
N HIS A 34 -14.51 -2.99 9.45
CA HIS A 34 -15.71 -2.82 10.27
C HIS A 34 -16.50 -1.57 9.88
N ILE A 35 -17.82 -1.69 9.71
CA ILE A 35 -18.68 -0.63 9.18
C ILE A 35 -18.67 0.67 10.01
N ALA A 36 -18.33 0.60 11.29
CA ALA A 36 -18.17 1.78 12.14
C ALA A 36 -17.00 2.70 11.71
N PHE A 37 -16.12 2.24 10.81
CA PHE A 37 -15.09 3.07 10.17
C PHE A 37 -15.58 3.78 8.91
N ASP A 38 -16.74 3.42 8.35
CA ASP A 38 -17.27 4.05 7.14
C ASP A 38 -17.32 5.60 7.21
N PRO A 39 -17.64 6.23 8.37
CA PRO A 39 -17.55 7.69 8.49
C PRO A 39 -16.13 8.25 8.25
N ILE A 40 -15.08 7.51 8.61
CA ILE A 40 -13.69 7.92 8.38
C ILE A 40 -13.37 7.83 6.89
N TRP A 41 -13.74 6.70 6.26
CA TRP A 41 -13.53 6.50 4.82
C TRP A 41 -14.25 7.57 4.00
N ARG A 42 -15.47 7.90 4.38
CA ARG A 42 -16.27 8.96 3.74
C ARG A 42 -15.60 10.33 3.88
N MET A 43 -15.16 10.72 5.07
CA MET A 43 -14.49 11.99 5.30
C MET A 43 -13.20 12.11 4.48
N ALA A 44 -12.40 11.04 4.41
CA ALA A 44 -11.18 11.01 3.61
C ALA A 44 -11.48 11.10 2.11
N GLU A 45 -12.49 10.37 1.62
CA GLU A 45 -12.93 10.41 0.23
C GLU A 45 -13.44 11.80 -0.17
N GLU A 46 -14.32 12.41 0.64
CA GLU A 46 -14.88 13.76 0.42
C GLU A 46 -13.80 14.83 0.43
N ALA A 47 -12.78 14.68 1.29
CA ALA A 47 -11.63 15.57 1.34
C ALA A 47 -10.61 15.30 0.21
N GLY A 48 -10.76 14.21 -0.56
CA GLY A 48 -9.83 13.78 -1.60
C GLY A 48 -8.45 13.40 -1.05
N LEU A 49 -8.39 12.84 0.16
CA LEU A 49 -7.16 12.49 0.86
C LEU A 49 -6.97 10.97 0.89
N PRO A 50 -5.73 10.46 0.73
CA PRO A 50 -5.45 9.04 0.79
C PRO A 50 -5.44 8.51 2.22
N ILE A 51 -5.73 7.21 2.35
CA ILE A 51 -5.39 6.38 3.51
C ILE A 51 -4.05 5.72 3.24
N LEU A 52 -3.13 5.79 4.19
CA LEU A 52 -1.77 5.30 4.04
C LEU A 52 -1.48 4.20 5.07
N PHE A 53 -0.87 3.11 4.59
CA PHE A 53 -0.20 2.12 5.40
C PHE A 53 1.30 2.33 5.30
N HIS A 54 2.01 2.24 6.43
CA HIS A 54 3.45 2.39 6.51
C HIS A 54 4.03 1.29 7.40
N VAL A 55 5.29 0.90 7.15
CA VAL A 55 6.02 -0.04 8.00
C VAL A 55 5.99 0.40 9.46
N GLY A 56 6.08 -0.55 10.41
CA GLY A 56 5.93 -0.29 11.86
C GLY A 56 4.49 -0.40 12.36
N GLY A 57 3.51 -0.55 11.45
CA GLY A 57 2.10 -0.78 11.79
C GLY A 57 1.63 -2.22 11.67
N GLU A 58 2.52 -3.17 11.35
CA GLU A 58 2.24 -4.59 11.12
C GLU A 58 2.19 -5.41 12.42
N GLU A 59 1.72 -6.66 12.29
CA GLU A 59 1.85 -7.67 13.35
C GLU A 59 3.32 -8.04 13.56
N LYS A 60 3.69 -8.25 14.82
CA LYS A 60 5.02 -8.75 15.16
C LYS A 60 5.15 -10.22 14.79
N ILE A 61 6.31 -10.58 14.25
CA ILE A 61 6.64 -11.98 14.01
C ILE A 61 6.69 -12.77 15.33
N ASN A 62 6.20 -14.01 15.30
CA ASN A 62 6.35 -14.90 16.44
C ASN A 62 7.86 -15.12 16.73
N PRO A 63 8.35 -14.77 17.95
CA PRO A 63 9.76 -14.88 18.30
C PRO A 63 10.33 -16.29 18.17
N ASP A 64 9.51 -17.33 18.21
CA ASP A 64 9.95 -18.72 18.06
C ASP A 64 10.63 -19.00 16.70
N TYR A 65 10.33 -18.20 15.67
CA TYR A 65 11.04 -18.29 14.38
C TYR A 65 12.54 -17.99 14.47
N PHE A 66 13.00 -17.38 15.56
CA PHE A 66 14.40 -17.08 15.81
C PHE A 66 15.08 -18.14 16.69
N VAL A 67 14.34 -19.10 17.26
CA VAL A 67 14.87 -20.18 18.13
C VAL A 67 15.29 -21.38 17.27
N ASN A 68 16.33 -21.20 16.46
CA ASN A 68 16.80 -22.20 15.49
C ASN A 68 18.09 -22.94 15.89
N GLY A 69 18.62 -22.69 17.11
CA GLY A 69 19.86 -23.32 17.61
C GLY A 69 21.14 -22.74 17.01
N LEU A 70 21.06 -21.73 16.14
CA LEU A 70 22.21 -21.05 15.54
C LEU A 70 22.59 -19.80 16.33
N PRO A 71 23.83 -19.27 16.14
CA PRO A 71 24.20 -17.98 16.69
C PRO A 71 23.23 -16.89 16.25
N LYS A 72 22.84 -15.99 17.17
CA LYS A 72 21.97 -14.87 16.83
C LYS A 72 22.60 -14.01 15.75
N VAL A 73 21.79 -13.69 14.73
CA VAL A 73 22.15 -12.73 13.70
C VAL A 73 22.29 -11.35 14.37
N LYS A 74 23.37 -10.63 14.09
CA LYS A 74 23.53 -9.26 14.57
C LYS A 74 22.66 -8.34 13.72
N ASP A 75 21.90 -7.49 14.41
CA ASP A 75 21.20 -6.40 13.75
C ASP A 75 22.22 -5.40 13.18
N PHE A 76 22.16 -5.17 11.88
CA PHE A 76 23.04 -4.23 11.20
C PHE A 76 22.51 -2.79 11.18
N HIS A 77 21.24 -2.59 11.56
CA HIS A 77 20.64 -1.26 11.70
C HIS A 77 21.06 -0.56 13.00
N GLY A 78 21.62 -1.30 13.95
CA GLY A 78 22.12 -0.75 15.23
C GLY A 78 21.02 -0.38 16.21
N GLY A 79 19.80 -0.85 15.99
CA GLY A 79 18.65 -0.65 16.89
C GLY A 79 18.43 -1.82 17.85
N GLU A 80 17.49 -1.64 18.78
CA GLU A 80 17.08 -2.71 19.72
C GLU A 80 16.17 -3.75 19.05
N GLU A 81 15.66 -3.47 17.85
CA GLU A 81 14.61 -4.23 17.20
C GLU A 81 15.10 -5.53 16.54
N ASN A 82 16.40 -5.74 16.41
CA ASN A 82 17.02 -6.92 15.80
C ASN A 82 16.32 -7.34 14.49
N PHE A 83 16.12 -6.36 13.59
CA PHE A 83 15.49 -6.57 12.30
C PHE A 83 16.36 -7.43 11.39
N THR A 84 15.83 -8.55 10.91
CA THR A 84 16.56 -9.55 10.12
C THR A 84 15.81 -9.91 8.85
N SER A 85 16.44 -10.70 7.99
CA SER A 85 15.82 -11.25 6.76
C SER A 85 14.50 -11.96 7.03
N VAL A 86 14.35 -12.64 8.15
CA VAL A 86 13.10 -13.31 8.54
C VAL A 86 12.05 -12.28 8.95
N SER A 87 12.45 -11.22 9.68
CA SER A 87 11.55 -10.12 10.02
C SER A 87 11.04 -9.41 8.77
N PHE A 88 11.93 -9.19 7.78
CA PHE A 88 11.59 -8.60 6.50
C PHE A 88 10.46 -9.34 5.78
N MET A 89 10.40 -10.67 5.89
CA MET A 89 9.32 -11.45 5.27
C MET A 89 7.94 -11.19 5.85
N MET A 90 7.86 -10.66 7.09
CA MET A 90 6.57 -10.34 7.74
C MET A 90 5.99 -8.99 7.33
N ILE A 91 6.84 -8.07 6.82
CA ILE A 91 6.42 -6.69 6.50
C ILE A 91 5.12 -6.63 5.67
N PRO A 92 4.98 -7.35 4.53
CA PRO A 92 3.78 -7.23 3.71
C PRO A 92 2.56 -8.00 4.23
N HIS A 93 2.72 -8.97 5.14
CA HIS A 93 1.63 -9.90 5.48
C HIS A 93 0.42 -9.19 6.09
N SER A 94 0.65 -8.26 7.02
CA SER A 94 -0.45 -7.55 7.68
C SER A 94 -1.24 -6.69 6.70
N VAL A 95 -0.57 -5.93 5.83
CA VAL A 95 -1.25 -5.08 4.84
C VAL A 95 -1.97 -5.90 3.78
N MET A 96 -1.39 -7.03 3.34
CA MET A 96 -2.04 -7.97 2.41
C MET A 96 -3.37 -8.46 2.97
N LEU A 97 -3.38 -8.86 4.27
CA LEU A 97 -4.59 -9.37 4.90
C LEU A 97 -5.62 -8.27 5.19
N SER A 98 -5.16 -7.10 5.68
CA SER A 98 -6.05 -5.96 5.95
C SER A 98 -6.71 -5.43 4.69
N LEU A 99 -5.96 -5.25 3.61
CA LEU A 99 -6.53 -4.83 2.32
C LEU A 99 -7.45 -5.90 1.72
N ALA A 100 -7.11 -7.20 1.85
CA ALA A 100 -7.99 -8.28 1.41
C ALA A 100 -9.34 -8.23 2.15
N ALA A 101 -9.32 -8.06 3.48
CA ALA A 101 -10.55 -7.90 4.27
C ALA A 101 -11.35 -6.67 3.82
N MET A 102 -10.71 -5.52 3.60
CA MET A 102 -11.37 -4.30 3.13
C MET A 102 -11.99 -4.47 1.74
N ILE A 103 -11.32 -5.20 0.83
CA ILE A 103 -11.83 -5.49 -0.52
C ILE A 103 -13.03 -6.45 -0.43
N PHE A 104 -12.87 -7.60 0.23
CA PHE A 104 -13.91 -8.62 0.32
C PHE A 104 -15.15 -8.16 1.08
N ASP A 105 -15.00 -7.30 2.08
CA ASP A 105 -16.10 -6.70 2.83
C ASP A 105 -16.68 -5.44 2.16
N GLY A 106 -16.18 -5.09 0.95
CA GLY A 106 -16.73 -4.06 0.08
C GLY A 106 -16.45 -2.63 0.53
N VAL A 107 -15.41 -2.36 1.32
CA VAL A 107 -15.01 -0.99 1.66
C VAL A 107 -14.63 -0.22 0.40
N LEU A 108 -13.80 -0.82 -0.46
CA LEU A 108 -13.36 -0.18 -1.70
C LEU A 108 -14.50 0.00 -2.72
N ASP A 109 -15.54 -0.79 -2.60
CA ASP A 109 -16.75 -0.67 -3.41
C ASP A 109 -17.64 0.48 -2.93
N ARG A 110 -17.82 0.60 -1.60
CA ARG A 110 -18.62 1.69 -1.00
C ARG A 110 -17.97 3.08 -1.14
N PHE A 111 -16.63 3.12 -1.25
CA PHE A 111 -15.84 4.36 -1.37
C PHE A 111 -14.96 4.31 -2.62
N PRO A 112 -15.55 4.42 -3.83
CA PRO A 112 -14.86 4.14 -5.10
C PRO A 112 -13.76 5.16 -5.46
N ASN A 113 -13.79 6.36 -4.89
CA ASN A 113 -12.78 7.41 -5.13
C ASN A 113 -11.71 7.45 -4.05
N LEU A 114 -11.87 6.72 -2.94
CA LEU A 114 -10.87 6.66 -1.88
C LEU A 114 -9.63 5.92 -2.36
N LYS A 115 -8.46 6.51 -2.14
CA LYS A 115 -7.16 5.93 -2.50
C LYS A 115 -6.43 5.41 -1.27
N PHE A 116 -5.70 4.31 -1.47
CA PHE A 116 -4.89 3.67 -0.45
C PHE A 116 -3.43 3.64 -0.91
N GLY A 117 -2.52 4.14 -0.09
CA GLY A 117 -1.08 4.05 -0.29
C GLY A 117 -0.46 3.00 0.61
N VAL A 118 0.37 2.13 0.04
CA VAL A 118 1.15 1.13 0.77
C VAL A 118 2.61 1.55 0.66
N ILE A 119 3.12 2.12 1.72
CA ILE A 119 4.40 2.83 1.74
C ILE A 119 5.40 2.03 2.59
N GLU A 120 6.59 1.77 2.02
CA GLU A 120 7.68 1.03 2.69
C GLU A 120 7.28 -0.39 3.16
N LEU A 121 6.44 -1.04 2.37
CA LEU A 121 5.99 -2.43 2.62
C LEU A 121 6.32 -3.35 1.43
N GLY A 122 7.14 -2.85 0.48
CA GLY A 122 7.53 -3.57 -0.73
C GLY A 122 6.39 -3.76 -1.73
N GLY A 123 6.71 -4.31 -2.90
CA GLY A 123 5.78 -4.51 -4.01
C GLY A 123 5.80 -5.89 -4.64
N SER A 124 6.84 -6.71 -4.41
CA SER A 124 6.99 -8.03 -5.07
C SER A 124 5.86 -9.01 -4.76
N TRP A 125 5.13 -8.81 -3.68
CA TRP A 125 3.99 -9.64 -3.28
C TRP A 125 2.72 -9.39 -4.13
N LEU A 126 2.59 -8.22 -4.76
CA LEU A 126 1.38 -7.76 -5.46
C LEU A 126 0.87 -8.73 -6.54
N PRO A 127 1.67 -9.16 -7.54
CA PRO A 127 1.14 -9.92 -8.67
C PRO A 127 0.50 -11.25 -8.25
N SER A 128 1.14 -11.98 -7.34
CA SER A 128 0.62 -13.26 -6.84
C SER A 128 -0.57 -13.06 -5.91
N TRP A 129 -0.53 -12.06 -5.03
CA TRP A 129 -1.61 -11.73 -4.12
C TRP A 129 -2.89 -11.33 -4.85
N MET A 130 -2.80 -10.49 -5.89
CA MET A 130 -3.95 -10.11 -6.71
C MET A 130 -4.62 -11.33 -7.35
N ARG A 131 -3.83 -12.25 -7.90
CA ARG A 131 -4.34 -13.51 -8.48
C ARG A 131 -4.94 -14.42 -7.41
N TYR A 132 -4.32 -14.49 -6.23
CA TYR A 132 -4.79 -15.31 -5.13
C TYR A 132 -6.12 -14.81 -4.59
N MET A 133 -6.31 -13.50 -4.49
CA MET A 133 -7.60 -12.90 -4.12
C MET A 133 -8.70 -13.19 -5.14
N ASP A 134 -8.41 -13.06 -6.43
CA ASP A 134 -9.40 -13.38 -7.48
C ASP A 134 -9.82 -14.86 -7.40
N ALA A 135 -8.86 -15.76 -7.25
CA ALA A 135 -9.13 -17.20 -7.09
C ALA A 135 -9.95 -17.49 -5.82
N GLY A 136 -9.60 -16.83 -4.70
CA GLY A 136 -10.36 -16.95 -3.45
C GLY A 136 -11.79 -16.44 -3.58
N ALA A 137 -11.98 -15.28 -4.20
CA ALA A 137 -13.32 -14.74 -4.46
C ALA A 137 -14.16 -15.70 -5.32
N ASP A 138 -13.60 -16.26 -6.37
CA ASP A 138 -14.29 -17.23 -7.24
C ASP A 138 -14.65 -18.52 -6.47
N ALA A 139 -13.73 -19.04 -5.67
CA ALA A 139 -13.92 -20.29 -4.91
C ALA A 139 -15.02 -20.17 -3.86
N PHE A 140 -15.11 -19.03 -3.16
CA PHE A 140 -16.03 -18.83 -2.03
C PHE A 140 -17.29 -18.06 -2.39
N ARG A 141 -17.41 -17.49 -3.58
CA ARG A 141 -18.53 -16.63 -4.01
C ARG A 141 -19.90 -17.24 -3.77
N LYS A 142 -20.06 -18.55 -4.01
CA LYS A 142 -21.36 -19.23 -3.81
C LYS A 142 -21.80 -19.26 -2.35
N GLY A 143 -20.87 -19.32 -1.41
CA GLY A 143 -21.13 -19.40 0.03
C GLY A 143 -21.16 -18.05 0.75
N GLU A 144 -20.52 -17.02 0.18
CA GLU A 144 -20.35 -15.73 0.83
C GLU A 144 -21.11 -14.61 0.10
N GLN A 145 -22.23 -14.17 0.70
CA GLN A 145 -23.07 -13.11 0.11
C GLN A 145 -22.32 -11.80 -0.12
N ARG A 146 -21.34 -11.49 0.71
CA ARG A 146 -20.50 -10.28 0.55
C ARG A 146 -19.74 -10.29 -0.78
N LEU A 147 -19.20 -11.44 -1.19
CA LEU A 147 -18.48 -11.58 -2.46
C LEU A 147 -19.41 -11.50 -3.68
N GLN A 148 -20.67 -11.88 -3.52
CA GLN A 148 -21.68 -11.78 -4.57
C GLN A 148 -22.06 -10.31 -4.90
N LYS A 149 -21.86 -9.41 -3.91
CA LYS A 149 -22.22 -7.99 -4.03
C LYS A 149 -21.09 -7.14 -4.62
N LEU A 150 -19.87 -7.67 -4.69
CA LEU A 150 -18.76 -6.91 -5.27
C LEU A 150 -19.00 -6.60 -6.74
N THR A 151 -18.85 -5.34 -7.12
CA THR A 151 -19.07 -4.85 -8.49
C THR A 151 -17.88 -5.11 -9.42
N LEU A 152 -16.70 -5.33 -8.86
CA LEU A 152 -15.44 -5.61 -9.56
C LEU A 152 -14.80 -6.87 -9.00
N LYS A 153 -13.82 -7.42 -9.73
CA LYS A 153 -12.92 -8.44 -9.18
C LYS A 153 -11.96 -7.81 -8.15
N PRO A 154 -11.48 -8.58 -7.17
CA PRO A 154 -10.51 -8.08 -6.20
C PRO A 154 -9.30 -7.38 -6.82
N SER A 155 -8.71 -7.95 -7.86
CA SER A 155 -7.59 -7.35 -8.58
C SER A 155 -7.92 -6.03 -9.29
N GLU A 156 -9.16 -5.83 -9.70
CA GLU A 156 -9.62 -4.59 -10.33
C GLU A 156 -9.78 -3.46 -9.30
N PHE A 157 -10.23 -3.77 -8.06
CA PHE A 157 -10.21 -2.81 -6.95
C PHE A 157 -8.78 -2.36 -6.63
N VAL A 158 -7.81 -3.29 -6.62
CA VAL A 158 -6.39 -2.96 -6.41
C VAL A 158 -5.93 -1.94 -7.44
N ARG A 159 -6.14 -2.20 -8.72
CA ARG A 159 -5.75 -1.29 -9.80
C ARG A 159 -6.41 0.07 -9.68
N ARG A 160 -7.69 0.12 -9.35
CA ARG A 160 -8.45 1.36 -9.23
C ARG A 160 -7.96 2.24 -8.07
N GLN A 161 -7.67 1.66 -6.90
CA GLN A 161 -7.58 2.43 -5.66
C GLN A 161 -6.28 2.29 -4.88
N ILE A 162 -5.44 1.27 -5.15
CA ILE A 162 -4.24 1.00 -4.35
C ILE A 162 -2.99 1.42 -5.10
N ARG A 163 -2.09 2.12 -4.40
CA ARG A 163 -0.77 2.54 -4.88
C ARG A 163 0.29 2.03 -3.92
N VAL A 164 1.40 1.52 -4.46
CA VAL A 164 2.41 0.79 -3.68
C VAL A 164 3.81 1.30 -4.02
N THR A 165 4.66 1.46 -3.02
CA THR A 165 6.08 1.77 -3.20
C THR A 165 6.91 0.48 -3.14
N PRO A 166 7.44 -0.02 -4.28
CA PRO A 166 8.45 -1.07 -4.24
C PRO A 166 9.73 -0.54 -3.58
N TYR A 167 10.52 -1.43 -2.97
CA TYR A 167 11.88 -1.09 -2.58
C TYR A 167 12.79 -0.96 -3.80
N PRO A 168 13.86 -0.14 -3.74
CA PRO A 168 14.79 0.02 -4.86
C PRO A 168 15.54 -1.25 -5.26
N HIS A 169 15.56 -2.27 -4.42
CA HIS A 169 16.19 -3.57 -4.72
C HIS A 169 15.22 -4.59 -5.35
N GLU A 170 13.93 -4.26 -5.46
CA GLU A 170 12.94 -5.11 -6.12
C GLU A 170 12.92 -4.86 -7.64
N ASP A 171 12.48 -5.86 -8.41
CA ASP A 171 12.25 -5.69 -9.85
C ASP A 171 10.90 -4.99 -10.11
N ALA A 172 10.90 -3.66 -9.99
CA ALA A 172 9.72 -2.84 -10.22
C ALA A 172 9.15 -3.01 -11.64
N GLY A 173 10.01 -3.22 -12.63
CA GLY A 173 9.58 -3.48 -14.01
C GLY A 173 8.77 -4.77 -14.14
N TRP A 174 9.21 -5.83 -13.49
CA TRP A 174 8.46 -7.09 -13.44
C TRP A 174 7.14 -6.94 -12.67
N ILE A 175 7.18 -6.25 -11.52
CA ILE A 175 5.97 -6.01 -10.72
C ILE A 175 4.92 -5.28 -11.57
N ILE A 176 5.30 -4.19 -12.23
CA ILE A 176 4.40 -3.38 -13.08
C ILE A 176 3.82 -4.21 -14.23
N LYS A 177 4.64 -4.99 -14.93
CA LYS A 177 4.18 -5.85 -16.04
C LYS A 177 3.13 -6.87 -15.60
N ASN A 178 3.18 -7.33 -14.35
CA ASN A 178 2.33 -8.40 -13.83
C ASN A 178 1.17 -7.92 -12.96
N SER A 179 1.16 -6.65 -12.52
CA SER A 179 0.09 -6.08 -11.69
C SER A 179 -0.68 -4.94 -12.35
N GLY A 180 -0.02 -4.09 -13.15
CA GLY A 180 -0.59 -2.93 -13.83
C GLY A 180 0.26 -1.68 -13.65
N GLU A 181 0.22 -0.80 -14.65
CA GLU A 181 1.02 0.43 -14.70
C GLU A 181 0.57 1.48 -13.67
N GLU A 182 -0.68 1.38 -13.23
CA GLU A 182 -1.33 2.31 -12.31
C GLU A 182 -0.99 2.07 -10.83
N ILE A 183 -0.25 1.00 -10.49
CA ILE A 183 -0.11 0.57 -9.09
C ILE A 183 1.16 1.11 -8.44
N CYS A 184 2.32 0.87 -9.07
CA CYS A 184 3.60 1.21 -8.46
C CYS A 184 3.95 2.68 -8.59
N LEU A 185 4.54 3.25 -7.53
CA LEU A 185 5.06 4.61 -7.53
C LEU A 185 6.45 4.67 -6.89
N PHE A 186 7.23 5.68 -7.27
CA PHE A 186 8.59 5.89 -6.80
C PHE A 186 8.64 6.24 -5.31
N SER A 187 9.59 5.63 -4.59
CA SER A 187 10.06 6.06 -3.28
C SER A 187 11.56 5.80 -3.17
N SER A 188 12.30 6.73 -2.60
CA SER A 188 13.74 6.56 -2.38
C SER A 188 14.07 5.82 -1.09
N ASP A 189 13.13 5.85 -0.16
CA ASP A 189 13.33 5.36 1.21
C ASP A 189 14.53 6.02 1.94
N TYR A 190 14.95 7.21 1.46
CA TYR A 190 16.05 7.97 2.07
C TYR A 190 15.61 8.54 3.44
N PRO A 191 16.44 8.42 4.51
CA PRO A 191 17.84 7.96 4.52
C PRO A 191 18.04 6.49 4.94
N HIS A 192 17.02 5.66 4.91
CA HIS A 192 17.08 4.27 5.34
C HIS A 192 18.00 3.41 4.46
N VAL A 193 18.58 2.36 5.06
CA VAL A 193 19.54 1.48 4.39
C VAL A 193 18.90 0.71 3.23
N GLU A 194 17.63 0.37 3.36
CA GLU A 194 16.82 -0.36 2.37
C GLU A 194 16.72 0.41 1.06
N GLY A 195 16.67 1.74 1.10
CA GLY A 195 16.68 2.61 -0.08
C GLY A 195 17.96 2.54 -0.88
N GLY A 196 19.07 2.18 -0.22
CA GLY A 196 20.40 2.08 -0.85
C GLY A 196 20.96 3.44 -1.31
N ARG A 197 22.11 3.40 -2.01
CA ARG A 197 22.84 4.64 -2.36
C ARG A 197 22.32 5.33 -3.62
N ASN A 198 21.73 4.59 -4.56
CA ASN A 198 21.32 5.10 -5.87
C ASN A 198 19.93 4.58 -6.26
N PRO A 199 18.85 4.93 -5.53
CA PRO A 199 17.51 4.40 -5.79
C PRO A 199 17.01 4.74 -7.21
N LEU A 200 17.23 5.96 -7.70
CA LEU A 200 16.83 6.36 -9.06
C LEU A 200 17.44 5.46 -10.11
N LYS A 201 18.76 5.23 -10.06
CA LYS A 201 19.43 4.36 -11.04
C LYS A 201 18.91 2.94 -10.99
N ARG A 202 18.68 2.39 -9.79
CA ARG A 202 18.14 1.03 -9.64
C ARG A 202 16.76 0.90 -10.28
N PHE A 203 15.88 1.86 -10.06
CA PHE A 203 14.58 1.87 -10.72
C PHE A 203 14.68 2.10 -12.22
N ASP A 204 15.54 3.00 -12.70
CA ASP A 204 15.75 3.19 -14.14
C ASP A 204 16.20 1.91 -14.84
N ASP A 205 17.15 1.17 -14.23
CA ASP A 205 17.61 -0.13 -14.75
C ASP A 205 16.45 -1.15 -14.77
N SER A 206 15.68 -1.25 -13.71
CA SER A 206 14.53 -2.17 -13.61
C SER A 206 13.40 -1.83 -14.61
N LEU A 207 13.15 -0.54 -14.84
CA LEU A 207 12.10 -0.03 -15.71
C LEU A 207 12.51 0.08 -17.18
N ALA A 208 13.76 -0.25 -17.54
CA ALA A 208 14.32 -0.01 -18.88
C ALA A 208 13.51 -0.67 -20.01
N SER A 209 12.83 -1.78 -19.73
CA SER A 209 12.00 -2.50 -20.73
C SER A 209 10.56 -1.99 -20.81
N LEU A 210 10.16 -1.00 -20.01
CA LEU A 210 8.82 -0.42 -20.05
C LEU A 210 8.76 0.78 -21.01
N ALA A 211 7.60 0.98 -21.61
CA ALA A 211 7.31 2.16 -22.42
C ALA A 211 7.32 3.44 -21.54
N GLN A 212 7.64 4.58 -22.16
CA GLN A 212 7.75 5.86 -21.46
C GLN A 212 6.49 6.23 -20.64
N PRO A 213 5.24 6.01 -21.12
CA PRO A 213 4.05 6.30 -20.32
C PRO A 213 3.99 5.52 -18.98
N ALA A 214 4.41 4.25 -18.97
CA ALA A 214 4.45 3.45 -17.75
C ALA A 214 5.53 3.96 -16.76
N ARG A 215 6.68 4.41 -17.29
CA ARG A 215 7.73 5.05 -16.49
C ARG A 215 7.28 6.40 -15.91
N ASP A 216 6.57 7.23 -16.72
CA ASP A 216 6.00 8.49 -16.27
C ASP A 216 4.97 8.27 -15.14
N ARG A 217 4.14 7.21 -15.25
CA ARG A 217 3.25 6.80 -14.16
C ARG A 217 4.01 6.46 -12.89
N PHE A 218 5.03 5.62 -12.97
CA PHE A 218 5.83 5.22 -11.82
C PHE A 218 6.49 6.40 -11.11
N TYR A 219 7.14 7.31 -11.86
CA TYR A 219 7.88 8.41 -11.26
C TYR A 219 7.01 9.59 -10.83
N ARG A 220 5.77 9.70 -11.35
CA ARG A 220 4.98 10.90 -11.11
C ARG A 220 3.47 10.67 -11.03
N GLU A 221 2.85 10.11 -12.08
CA GLU A 221 1.40 10.18 -12.24
C GLU A 221 0.65 9.37 -11.17
N ASN A 222 1.19 8.21 -10.76
CA ASN A 222 0.59 7.39 -9.72
C ASN A 222 0.67 8.05 -8.34
N PHE A 223 1.71 8.86 -8.08
CA PHE A 223 1.78 9.67 -6.87
C PHE A 223 0.74 10.79 -6.86
N ILE A 224 0.56 11.46 -8.00
CA ILE A 224 -0.49 12.48 -8.16
C ILE A 224 -1.87 11.87 -7.94
N ASP A 225 -2.13 10.69 -8.53
CA ASP A 225 -3.40 9.97 -8.36
C ASP A 225 -3.63 9.54 -6.91
N LEU A 226 -2.58 9.10 -6.20
CA LEU A 226 -2.67 8.74 -4.78
C LEU A 226 -3.02 9.95 -3.92
N MET A 227 -2.25 11.03 -4.09
CA MET A 227 -2.34 12.19 -3.19
C MET A 227 -3.55 13.09 -3.45
N GLY A 228 -4.10 13.06 -4.66
CA GLY A 228 -5.31 13.80 -4.98
C GLY A 228 -5.29 15.26 -4.52
N ALA A 229 -6.27 15.66 -3.70
CA ALA A 229 -6.36 17.00 -3.12
C ALA A 229 -5.28 17.28 -2.06
N GLY A 230 -4.63 16.27 -1.52
CA GLY A 230 -3.49 16.41 -0.62
C GLY A 230 -2.26 17.04 -1.27
N LEU A 231 -2.13 16.93 -2.61
CA LEU A 231 -1.02 17.52 -3.35
C LEU A 231 -1.34 18.98 -3.77
N ALA A 232 -0.34 19.86 -3.67
CA ALA A 232 -0.49 21.26 -4.10
C ALA A 232 -0.88 21.34 -5.59
N PRO A 233 -1.77 22.28 -6.00
CA PRO A 233 -2.31 22.35 -7.36
C PRO A 233 -1.26 22.44 -8.46
N GLU A 234 -0.16 23.16 -8.21
CA GLU A 234 0.95 23.32 -9.15
C GLU A 234 1.69 22.02 -9.42
N LEU A 235 1.74 21.10 -8.45
CA LEU A 235 2.38 19.79 -8.57
C LEU A 235 1.47 18.77 -9.28
N ARG A 236 0.18 19.02 -9.40
CA ARG A 236 -0.79 18.17 -10.09
C ARG A 236 -0.83 18.39 -11.61
N ARG A 237 -0.20 19.48 -12.12
CA ARG A 237 -0.19 19.78 -13.56
C ARG A 237 0.63 18.73 -14.31
N PRO A 238 0.24 18.38 -15.55
CA PRO A 238 1.07 17.53 -16.42
C PRO A 238 2.49 18.12 -16.52
N ALA A 239 3.51 17.25 -16.58
CA ALA A 239 4.85 17.72 -16.88
C ALA A 239 4.84 18.40 -18.24
N VAL A 240 5.29 19.66 -18.31
CA VAL A 240 5.52 20.32 -19.58
C VAL A 240 6.67 19.59 -20.25
N ARG A 241 6.37 18.78 -21.26
CA ARG A 241 7.43 18.19 -22.09
C ARG A 241 8.14 19.34 -22.78
N SER A 242 9.36 19.65 -22.36
CA SER A 242 10.25 20.47 -23.17
C SER A 242 10.42 19.72 -24.49
N ALA A 243 9.96 20.33 -25.59
CA ALA A 243 10.30 19.84 -26.91
C ALA A 243 11.83 19.84 -27.02
N ALA A 244 12.41 18.63 -27.12
CA ALA A 244 13.81 18.43 -27.42
C ALA A 244 14.02 18.47 -28.92
#